data_dff918cd01d00873a0fb3abec211a96b
#
_entry.id   dff918cd01d00873a0fb3abec211a96b
#
_cell.length_a   1.000
_cell.length_b   1.000
_cell.length_c   1.000
_cell.angle_alpha   90.00
_cell.angle_beta   90.00
_cell.angle_gamma   90.00
#
_symmetry.space_group_name_H-M   'P 1'
#
loop_
_entity.id
_entity.type
_entity.pdbx_description
1 polymer ?
#
loop_
_entity_poly.entity_id
_entity_poly.type
_entity_poly.pdbx_seq_one_letter_code
_entity_poly.pdbx_strand_id
1 'polypeptide(L)'
;MADQINSLEELGNAVTADIGGVQGTETQVAPREPVRDAHGRAYATGKRKDAVARVWIKPGSGKVTVNGKPIDDYFSRPVLQMILKQPFQIAGVVGQFDVMATVAGGGLSGQAGAVKHGVSKALQLYDPTLRAALKAAGFLTRDSRVVERKKYGKAKARKSFQFSKR
;
A
#
# COMPACT_ATOMS: atom_id res chain seq x y z
N MET A 1 53.80 18.14 -6.35
CA MET A 1 53.65 19.37 -7.15
C MET A 1 52.16 19.59 -7.36
N ALA A 2 51.65 20.69 -6.86
CA ALA A 2 50.23 21.00 -7.02
C ALA A 2 50.06 21.78 -8.31
N ASP A 3 49.43 21.18 -9.32
CA ASP A 3 49.05 21.88 -10.54
C ASP A 3 47.98 22.90 -10.21
N GLN A 4 48.30 24.18 -10.37
CA GLN A 4 47.36 25.29 -10.19
C GLN A 4 46.47 25.36 -11.44
N ILE A 5 45.18 25.14 -11.25
CA ILE A 5 44.14 25.36 -12.28
C ILE A 5 43.99 26.87 -12.48
N ASN A 6 44.44 27.39 -13.62
CA ASN A 6 44.56 28.82 -13.88
C ASN A 6 43.35 29.44 -14.65
N SER A 7 42.31 28.68 -15.03
CA SER A 7 41.13 29.23 -15.68
C SER A 7 39.84 28.48 -15.30
N LEU A 8 38.70 29.22 -15.36
CA LEU A 8 37.37 28.66 -15.15
C LEU A 8 36.96 27.64 -16.22
N GLU A 9 37.54 27.70 -17.40
CA GLU A 9 37.30 26.76 -18.49
C GLU A 9 37.95 25.41 -18.25
N GLU A 10 39.13 25.37 -17.62
CA GLU A 10 39.80 24.11 -17.22
C GLU A 10 39.03 23.42 -16.09
N LEU A 11 38.43 24.17 -15.17
CA LEU A 11 37.51 23.64 -14.14
C LEU A 11 36.26 22.98 -14.77
N GLY A 12 35.72 23.60 -15.80
CA GLY A 12 34.54 23.05 -16.53
C GLY A 12 34.88 21.71 -17.20
N ASN A 13 36.04 21.61 -17.81
CA ASN A 13 36.48 20.39 -18.49
C ASN A 13 36.91 19.27 -17.53
N ALA A 14 37.48 19.61 -16.37
CA ALA A 14 37.82 18.63 -15.34
C ALA A 14 36.57 18.01 -14.69
N VAL A 15 35.50 18.81 -14.48
CA VAL A 15 34.23 18.34 -13.92
C VAL A 15 33.45 17.47 -14.92
N THR A 16 33.54 17.76 -16.23
CA THR A 16 32.87 16.94 -17.25
C THR A 16 33.57 15.62 -17.52
N ALA A 17 34.88 15.52 -17.27
CA ALA A 17 35.60 14.27 -17.44
C ALA A 17 35.30 13.22 -16.34
N ASP A 18 34.92 13.67 -15.12
CA ASP A 18 34.63 12.76 -14.00
C ASP A 18 33.15 12.30 -13.91
N ILE A 19 32.27 12.92 -14.71
CA ILE A 19 30.85 12.51 -14.79
C ILE A 19 30.61 11.45 -15.88
N GLY A 20 31.63 11.09 -16.66
CA GLY A 20 31.57 10.05 -17.69
C GLY A 20 31.59 8.65 -17.11
N GLY A 21 30.44 8.12 -16.62
CA GLY A 21 30.38 6.71 -16.28
C GLY A 21 29.37 6.28 -15.23
N VAL A 22 28.37 7.08 -14.88
CA VAL A 22 27.17 6.49 -14.26
C VAL A 22 26.36 5.82 -15.39
N GLN A 23 26.86 4.69 -15.88
CA GLN A 23 25.98 3.72 -16.53
C GLN A 23 24.96 3.34 -15.46
N GLY A 24 23.73 3.84 -15.64
CA GLY A 24 22.58 3.37 -14.88
C GLY A 24 22.57 1.85 -15.02
N THR A 25 23.07 1.16 -14.02
CA THR A 25 22.81 -0.27 -13.87
C THR A 25 21.30 -0.38 -13.76
N GLU A 26 20.64 -0.56 -14.91
CA GLU A 26 19.29 -1.11 -14.94
C GLU A 26 19.40 -2.44 -14.20
N THR A 27 19.13 -2.39 -12.90
CA THR A 27 18.95 -3.60 -12.10
C THR A 27 17.75 -4.29 -12.75
N GLN A 28 18.02 -5.21 -13.65
CA GLN A 28 17.02 -6.14 -14.19
C GLN A 28 16.52 -6.91 -12.97
N VAL A 29 15.43 -6.39 -12.39
CA VAL A 29 14.72 -7.08 -11.33
C VAL A 29 14.19 -8.36 -11.95
N ALA A 30 14.81 -9.49 -11.60
CA ALA A 30 14.38 -10.81 -12.05
C ALA A 30 12.85 -10.93 -11.96
N PRO A 31 12.19 -11.48 -12.97
CA PRO A 31 10.75 -11.66 -12.97
C PRO A 31 10.36 -12.44 -11.72
N ARG A 32 9.49 -11.86 -10.89
CA ARG A 32 9.04 -12.50 -9.66
C ARG A 32 8.10 -13.63 -10.02
N GLU A 33 8.33 -14.80 -9.45
CA GLU A 33 7.44 -15.94 -9.62
C GLU A 33 6.13 -15.75 -8.83
N PRO A 34 4.98 -16.22 -9.35
CA PRO A 34 3.72 -16.19 -8.63
C PRO A 34 3.79 -17.13 -7.41
N VAL A 35 3.40 -16.64 -6.24
CA VAL A 35 3.36 -17.43 -5.00
C VAL A 35 1.92 -17.83 -4.71
N ARG A 36 1.62 -19.13 -4.85
CA ARG A 36 0.29 -19.71 -4.64
C ARG A 36 0.38 -20.90 -3.69
N ASP A 37 -0.62 -21.06 -2.84
CA ASP A 37 -0.78 -22.23 -1.96
C ASP A 37 -1.14 -23.50 -2.78
N ALA A 38 -1.09 -24.67 -2.13
CA ALA A 38 -1.53 -25.95 -2.68
C ALA A 38 -2.98 -25.93 -3.22
N HIS A 39 -3.80 -24.99 -2.76
CA HIS A 39 -5.17 -24.77 -3.24
C HIS A 39 -5.30 -23.71 -4.34
N GLY A 40 -4.19 -23.29 -4.95
CA GLY A 40 -4.16 -22.23 -5.97
C GLY A 40 -4.53 -20.83 -5.48
N ARG A 41 -4.48 -20.60 -4.15
CA ARG A 41 -4.77 -19.31 -3.53
C ARG A 41 -3.50 -18.50 -3.29
N ALA A 42 -3.57 -17.18 -3.43
CA ALA A 42 -2.52 -16.31 -2.94
C ALA A 42 -2.93 -15.72 -1.60
N TYR A 43 -2.00 -15.74 -0.64
CA TYR A 43 -2.20 -15.25 0.72
C TYR A 43 -1.39 -13.99 0.98
N ALA A 44 -2.01 -12.98 1.58
CA ALA A 44 -1.28 -11.82 2.08
C ALA A 44 -1.92 -11.21 3.32
N THR A 45 -1.09 -10.54 4.13
CA THR A 45 -1.54 -9.79 5.31
C THR A 45 -1.55 -8.30 5.00
N GLY A 46 -2.69 -7.64 5.27
CA GLY A 46 -2.82 -6.19 5.24
C GLY A 46 -2.94 -5.60 6.63
N LYS A 47 -2.47 -4.36 6.82
CA LYS A 47 -2.51 -3.67 8.13
C LYS A 47 -2.87 -2.20 7.95
N ARG A 48 -3.74 -1.65 8.82
CA ARG A 48 -4.06 -0.22 8.92
C ARG A 48 -4.69 0.12 10.27
N LYS A 49 -4.22 1.17 10.97
CA LYS A 49 -4.83 1.70 12.22
C LYS A 49 -5.16 0.59 13.22
N ASP A 50 -4.20 -0.20 13.60
CA ASP A 50 -4.34 -1.34 14.51
C ASP A 50 -5.24 -2.49 14.02
N ALA A 51 -5.84 -2.35 12.82
CA ALA A 51 -6.53 -3.44 12.15
C ALA A 51 -5.55 -4.32 11.36
N VAL A 52 -5.73 -5.62 11.47
CA VAL A 52 -4.99 -6.63 10.71
C VAL A 52 -5.97 -7.47 9.91
N ALA A 53 -5.69 -7.65 8.63
CA ALA A 53 -6.47 -8.49 7.73
C ALA A 53 -5.58 -9.61 7.17
N ARG A 54 -6.01 -10.85 7.31
CA ARG A 54 -5.47 -12.01 6.58
C ARG A 54 -6.37 -12.23 5.37
N VAL A 55 -5.80 -12.18 4.18
CA VAL A 55 -6.55 -12.20 2.93
C VAL A 55 -6.06 -13.35 2.05
N TRP A 56 -6.98 -14.15 1.57
CA TRP A 56 -6.78 -15.18 0.54
C TRP A 56 -7.57 -14.79 -0.69
N ILE A 57 -6.93 -14.86 -1.84
CA ILE A 57 -7.59 -14.68 -3.14
C ILE A 57 -7.45 -15.95 -3.96
N LYS A 58 -8.49 -16.28 -4.71
CA LYS A 58 -8.50 -17.35 -5.69
C LYS A 58 -9.27 -16.90 -6.93
N PRO A 59 -9.04 -17.48 -8.11
CA PRO A 59 -9.90 -17.24 -9.27
C PRO A 59 -11.35 -17.61 -8.94
N GLY A 60 -12.30 -16.79 -9.36
CA GLY A 60 -13.70 -17.05 -9.05
C GLY A 60 -14.66 -16.03 -9.66
N SER A 61 -15.80 -15.84 -9.04
CA SER A 61 -16.92 -15.03 -9.52
C SER A 61 -16.97 -13.61 -8.95
N GLY A 62 -15.95 -13.19 -8.18
CA GLY A 62 -15.91 -11.87 -7.53
C GLY A 62 -16.57 -11.80 -6.15
N LYS A 63 -16.84 -12.95 -5.53
CA LYS A 63 -17.45 -13.02 -4.21
C LYS A 63 -16.44 -12.60 -3.13
N VAL A 64 -16.82 -11.62 -2.29
CA VAL A 64 -15.99 -11.15 -1.17
C VAL A 64 -16.64 -11.51 0.15
N THR A 65 -15.95 -12.29 0.96
CA THR A 65 -16.39 -12.69 2.30
C THR A 65 -15.40 -12.18 3.37
N VAL A 66 -15.94 -11.59 4.44
CA VAL A 66 -15.16 -11.05 5.56
C VAL A 66 -15.68 -11.65 6.86
N ASN A 67 -14.81 -12.34 7.59
CA ASN A 67 -15.20 -13.06 8.82
C ASN A 67 -16.43 -13.97 8.64
N GLY A 68 -16.54 -14.65 7.48
CA GLY A 68 -17.66 -15.53 7.16
C GLY A 68 -18.94 -14.81 6.69
N LYS A 69 -19.00 -13.47 6.69
CA LYS A 69 -20.13 -12.68 6.22
C LYS A 69 -19.84 -12.08 4.84
N PRO A 70 -20.85 -11.87 3.99
CA PRO A 70 -20.67 -11.14 2.74
C PRO A 70 -20.25 -9.68 3.02
N ILE A 71 -19.60 -9.06 2.06
CA ILE A 71 -19.08 -7.70 2.20
C ILE A 71 -20.15 -6.67 2.55
N ASP A 72 -21.37 -6.84 2.01
CA ASP A 72 -22.48 -5.89 2.18
C ASP A 72 -23.00 -5.89 3.61
N ASP A 73 -23.06 -7.06 4.24
CA ASP A 73 -23.48 -7.21 5.63
C ASP A 73 -22.40 -6.76 6.62
N TYR A 74 -21.13 -7.03 6.32
CA TYR A 74 -20.03 -6.67 7.22
C TYR A 74 -19.68 -5.18 7.14
N PHE A 75 -19.60 -4.62 5.94
CA PHE A 75 -19.36 -3.21 5.69
C PHE A 75 -20.63 -2.52 5.16
N SER A 76 -21.55 -2.20 6.03
CA SER A 76 -22.82 -1.54 5.70
C SER A 76 -22.67 -0.17 5.00
N ARG A 77 -21.51 0.50 5.13
CA ARG A 77 -21.25 1.80 4.49
C ARG A 77 -20.74 1.60 3.06
N PRO A 78 -21.45 2.11 2.02
CA PRO A 78 -21.04 1.95 0.62
C PRO A 78 -19.61 2.44 0.31
N VAL A 79 -19.17 3.51 0.98
CA VAL A 79 -17.81 4.05 0.84
C VAL A 79 -16.75 3.01 1.21
N LEU A 80 -16.99 2.19 2.24
CA LEU A 80 -16.03 1.15 2.65
C LEU A 80 -15.99 0.01 1.64
N GLN A 81 -17.13 -0.36 1.08
CA GLN A 81 -17.21 -1.35 0.00
C GLN A 81 -16.49 -0.86 -1.26
N MET A 82 -16.65 0.42 -1.62
CA MET A 82 -15.95 1.03 -2.74
C MET A 82 -14.41 0.98 -2.54
N ILE A 83 -13.92 1.27 -1.34
CA ILE A 83 -12.49 1.18 -1.01
C ILE A 83 -11.94 -0.23 -1.25
N LEU A 84 -12.71 -1.26 -0.93
CA LEU A 84 -12.32 -2.66 -1.14
C LEU A 84 -12.27 -3.06 -2.63
N LYS A 85 -13.11 -2.46 -3.47
CA LYS A 85 -13.16 -2.72 -4.92
C LYS A 85 -12.03 -2.00 -5.70
N GLN A 86 -11.46 -0.92 -5.17
CA GLN A 86 -10.42 -0.12 -5.83
C GLN A 86 -9.23 -0.93 -6.38
N PRO A 87 -8.61 -1.88 -5.64
CA PRO A 87 -7.48 -2.64 -6.17
C PRO A 87 -7.82 -3.45 -7.42
N PHE A 88 -9.02 -4.02 -7.49
CA PHE A 88 -9.49 -4.80 -8.64
C PHE A 88 -9.76 -3.90 -9.85
N GLN A 89 -10.28 -2.68 -9.63
CA GLN A 89 -10.52 -1.70 -10.68
C GLN A 89 -9.21 -1.25 -11.33
N ILE A 90 -8.20 -0.92 -10.52
CA ILE A 90 -6.90 -0.48 -11.03
C ILE A 90 -6.14 -1.61 -11.72
N ALA A 91 -6.27 -2.82 -11.22
CA ALA A 91 -5.68 -4.00 -11.84
C ALA A 91 -6.46 -4.49 -13.09
N GLY A 92 -7.65 -3.98 -13.38
CA GLY A 92 -8.50 -4.42 -14.50
C GLY A 92 -9.09 -5.82 -14.33
N VAL A 93 -9.14 -6.34 -13.10
CA VAL A 93 -9.53 -7.75 -12.81
C VAL A 93 -10.84 -7.84 -11.99
N VAL A 94 -11.75 -6.92 -12.22
CA VAL A 94 -13.04 -6.87 -11.53
C VAL A 94 -13.83 -8.14 -11.83
N GLY A 95 -14.34 -8.80 -10.76
CA GLY A 95 -15.16 -10.01 -10.89
C GLY A 95 -14.41 -11.31 -11.20
N GLN A 96 -13.08 -11.28 -11.33
CA GLN A 96 -12.29 -12.47 -11.67
C GLN A 96 -11.78 -13.23 -10.45
N PHE A 97 -11.86 -12.64 -9.26
CA PHE A 97 -11.31 -13.22 -8.04
C PHE A 97 -12.32 -13.27 -6.91
N ASP A 98 -12.39 -14.41 -6.25
CA ASP A 98 -13.04 -14.55 -4.96
C ASP A 98 -12.06 -14.18 -3.84
N VAL A 99 -12.57 -13.46 -2.83
CA VAL A 99 -11.78 -13.00 -1.69
C VAL A 99 -12.34 -13.57 -0.40
N MET A 100 -11.48 -14.20 0.38
CA MET A 100 -11.78 -14.57 1.76
C MET A 100 -10.85 -13.77 2.69
N ALA A 101 -11.42 -13.01 3.60
CA ALA A 101 -10.67 -12.21 4.54
C ALA A 101 -11.06 -12.50 5.99
N THR A 102 -10.07 -12.66 6.85
CA THR A 102 -10.26 -12.67 8.30
C THR A 102 -9.67 -11.39 8.86
N VAL A 103 -10.46 -10.62 9.59
CA VAL A 103 -10.09 -9.27 10.06
C VAL A 103 -10.24 -9.19 11.57
N ALA A 104 -9.25 -8.61 12.23
CA ALA A 104 -9.26 -8.37 13.67
C ALA A 104 -8.68 -6.99 14.02
N GLY A 105 -9.08 -6.46 15.17
CA GLY A 105 -8.59 -5.19 15.71
C GLY A 105 -9.12 -3.94 15.00
N GLY A 106 -8.83 -2.78 15.58
CA GLY A 106 -9.23 -1.48 15.06
C GLY A 106 -10.74 -1.30 14.91
N GLY A 107 -11.16 -0.44 14.02
CA GLY A 107 -12.57 -0.20 13.67
C GLY A 107 -12.84 -0.45 12.18
N LEU A 108 -14.11 -0.48 11.75
CA LEU A 108 -14.53 -0.80 10.38
C LEU A 108 -13.77 -0.05 9.29
N SER A 109 -13.48 1.25 9.49
CA SER A 109 -12.68 2.04 8.55
C SER A 109 -11.20 1.59 8.46
N GLY A 110 -10.61 1.17 9.59
CA GLY A 110 -9.27 0.60 9.64
C GLY A 110 -9.25 -0.78 8.97
N GLN A 111 -10.23 -1.60 9.28
CA GLN A 111 -10.40 -2.94 8.72
C GLN A 111 -10.57 -2.92 7.20
N ALA A 112 -11.43 -2.04 6.66
CA ALA A 112 -11.57 -1.88 5.20
C ALA A 112 -10.23 -1.50 4.54
N GLY A 113 -9.47 -0.58 5.14
CA GLY A 113 -8.15 -0.23 4.64
C GLY A 113 -7.12 -1.36 4.78
N ALA A 114 -7.21 -2.16 5.83
CA ALA A 114 -6.36 -3.34 6.00
C ALA A 114 -6.68 -4.42 4.95
N VAL A 115 -7.97 -4.67 4.67
CA VAL A 115 -8.38 -5.62 3.61
C VAL A 115 -7.91 -5.10 2.24
N LYS A 116 -8.10 -3.81 1.93
CA LYS A 116 -7.59 -3.21 0.68
C LYS A 116 -6.09 -3.47 0.50
N HIS A 117 -5.29 -3.18 1.53
CA HIS A 117 -3.85 -3.41 1.49
C HIS A 117 -3.50 -4.92 1.34
N GLY A 118 -4.24 -5.80 2.04
CA GLY A 118 -4.07 -7.25 1.93
C GLY A 118 -4.40 -7.78 0.53
N VAL A 119 -5.53 -7.35 -0.05
CA VAL A 119 -5.93 -7.69 -1.42
C VAL A 119 -4.88 -7.26 -2.43
N SER A 120 -4.39 -6.01 -2.34
CA SER A 120 -3.36 -5.50 -3.28
C SER A 120 -2.07 -6.32 -3.21
N LYS A 121 -1.65 -6.72 -2.01
CA LYS A 121 -0.49 -7.61 -1.84
C LYS A 121 -0.74 -9.03 -2.35
N ALA A 122 -1.94 -9.56 -2.14
CA ALA A 122 -2.30 -10.89 -2.63
C ALA A 122 -2.40 -10.93 -4.15
N LEU A 123 -2.97 -9.91 -4.80
CA LEU A 123 -2.99 -9.76 -6.26
C LEU A 123 -1.58 -9.76 -6.85
N GLN A 124 -0.65 -9.01 -6.24
CA GLN A 124 0.75 -8.98 -6.67
C GLN A 124 1.45 -10.34 -6.53
N LEU A 125 1.09 -11.15 -5.52
CA LEU A 125 1.65 -12.49 -5.33
C LEU A 125 1.02 -13.50 -6.30
N TYR A 126 -0.24 -13.30 -6.65
CA TYR A 126 -0.95 -14.14 -7.62
C TYR A 126 -0.45 -13.89 -9.04
N ASP A 127 -0.34 -12.61 -9.43
CA ASP A 127 0.17 -12.15 -10.72
C ASP A 127 1.14 -10.98 -10.53
N PRO A 128 2.45 -11.22 -10.70
CA PRO A 128 3.47 -10.19 -10.56
C PRO A 128 3.35 -9.03 -11.55
N THR A 129 2.69 -9.21 -12.70
CA THR A 129 2.52 -8.16 -13.72
C THR A 129 1.69 -6.98 -13.19
N LEU A 130 0.71 -7.26 -12.31
CA LEU A 130 -0.17 -6.25 -11.70
C LEU A 130 0.56 -5.33 -10.70
N ARG A 131 1.80 -5.69 -10.32
CA ARG A 131 2.57 -4.93 -9.32
C ARG A 131 2.81 -3.49 -9.74
N ALA A 132 3.13 -3.22 -11.01
CA ALA A 132 3.44 -1.89 -11.49
C ALA A 132 2.25 -0.93 -11.28
N ALA A 133 1.05 -1.33 -11.72
CA ALA A 133 -0.18 -0.56 -11.56
C ALA A 133 -0.56 -0.34 -10.09
N LEU A 134 -0.50 -1.40 -9.27
CA LEU A 134 -0.82 -1.33 -7.85
C LEU A 134 0.17 -0.48 -7.05
N LYS A 135 1.46 -0.48 -7.43
CA LYS A 135 2.50 0.35 -6.81
C LYS A 135 2.33 1.82 -7.19
N ALA A 136 2.07 2.13 -8.46
CA ALA A 136 1.80 3.49 -8.93
C ALA A 136 0.60 4.11 -8.21
N ALA A 137 -0.46 3.34 -7.97
CA ALA A 137 -1.63 3.76 -7.19
C ALA A 137 -1.40 3.84 -5.66
N GLY A 138 -0.20 3.48 -5.16
CA GLY A 138 0.15 3.53 -3.75
C GLY A 138 -0.49 2.44 -2.87
N PHE A 139 -1.09 1.38 -3.45
CA PHE A 139 -1.83 0.37 -2.69
C PHE A 139 -0.95 -0.68 -2.02
N LEU A 140 0.31 -0.80 -2.43
CA LEU A 140 1.28 -1.71 -1.82
C LEU A 140 1.96 -1.11 -0.59
N THR A 141 1.85 0.21 -0.38
CA THR A 141 2.42 0.90 0.77
C THR A 141 1.42 0.92 1.93
N ARG A 142 1.90 0.59 3.13
CA ARG A 142 1.08 0.69 4.34
C ARG A 142 0.84 2.16 4.69
N ASP A 143 -0.42 2.52 4.95
CA ASP A 143 -0.77 3.83 5.54
C ASP A 143 -0.33 3.83 7.02
N SER A 144 0.68 4.64 7.35
CA SER A 144 1.27 4.73 8.69
C SER A 144 0.44 5.60 9.65
N ARG A 145 -0.55 6.34 9.15
CA ARG A 145 -1.35 7.26 9.97
C ARG A 145 -2.12 6.51 11.05
N VAL A 146 -1.87 6.89 12.31
CA VAL A 146 -2.58 6.40 13.49
C VAL A 146 -3.23 7.56 14.24
N VAL A 147 -4.18 7.25 15.13
CA VAL A 147 -4.83 8.28 15.96
C VAL A 147 -3.82 8.81 16.99
N GLU A 148 -3.62 10.14 17.02
CA GLU A 148 -2.74 10.78 17.98
C GLU A 148 -3.31 10.63 19.40
N ARG A 149 -2.42 10.37 20.36
CA ARG A 149 -2.77 10.29 21.78
C ARG A 149 -3.27 11.64 22.28
N LYS A 150 -4.33 11.62 23.11
CA LYS A 150 -4.77 12.81 23.85
C LYS A 150 -3.60 13.34 24.69
N LYS A 151 -3.41 14.66 24.70
CA LYS A 151 -2.38 15.34 25.50
C LYS A 151 -2.99 15.96 26.75
N TYR A 152 -2.20 16.08 27.80
CA TYR A 152 -2.63 16.80 29.00
C TYR A 152 -2.90 18.28 28.68
N GLY A 153 -3.78 18.95 29.41
CA GLY A 153 -4.15 20.33 29.17
C GLY A 153 -4.91 20.61 27.86
N LYS A 154 -5.26 19.55 27.10
CA LYS A 154 -6.00 19.65 25.85
C LYS A 154 -7.28 18.80 25.89
N ALA A 155 -8.32 19.22 25.16
CA ALA A 155 -9.57 18.45 25.07
C ALA A 155 -9.41 17.15 24.27
N LYS A 156 -8.54 17.17 23.22
CA LYS A 156 -8.11 16.02 22.40
C LYS A 156 -6.61 16.13 22.11
N ALA A 157 -6.10 15.40 21.12
CA ALA A 157 -4.68 15.45 20.75
C ALA A 157 -4.20 16.88 20.42
N ARG A 158 -4.99 17.62 19.66
CA ARG A 158 -4.67 19.00 19.20
C ARG A 158 -5.70 20.04 19.64
N LYS A 159 -6.95 19.66 19.92
CA LYS A 159 -8.02 20.57 20.32
C LYS A 159 -7.74 21.11 21.71
N SER A 160 -7.66 22.44 21.85
CA SER A 160 -7.58 23.14 23.13
C SER A 160 -8.97 23.34 23.74
N PHE A 161 -9.01 23.60 25.06
CA PHE A 161 -10.23 24.02 25.69
C PHE A 161 -10.57 25.45 25.25
N GLN A 162 -11.85 25.77 25.23
CA GLN A 162 -12.30 27.12 24.92
C GLN A 162 -11.90 28.07 26.06
N PHE A 163 -11.29 29.20 25.72
CA PHE A 163 -11.02 30.24 26.68
C PHE A 163 -12.32 31.00 26.95
N SER A 164 -12.72 31.11 28.23
CA SER A 164 -13.85 31.91 28.66
C SER A 164 -13.32 33.29 29.13
N LYS A 165 -13.69 34.33 28.42
CA LYS A 165 -13.51 35.70 28.92
C LYS A 165 -14.63 35.97 29.95
N ARG A 166 -14.26 36.15 31.21
CA ARG A 166 -15.04 36.77 32.27
C ARG A 166 -14.21 37.88 32.88
#